data_a45e66ce527bab95be10a5795bfea9f7
#
_entry.id   a45e66ce527bab95be10a5795bfea9f7
#
_cell.length_a   1.000
_cell.length_b   1.000
_cell.length_c   1.000
_cell.angle_alpha   90.00
_cell.angle_beta   90.00
_cell.angle_gamma   90.00
#
_symmetry.space_group_name_H-M   'P 1'
#
loop_
_entity.id
_entity.type
_entity.pdbx_description
1 polymer ?
#
loop_
_entity_poly.entity_id
_entity_poly.type
_entity_poly.pdbx_seq_one_letter_code
_entity_poly.pdbx_strand_id
1 'polypeptide(L)'
;ESIVNISEIIDKIETYDLKRKVVLPNYEIPKKYFDPNNQEVGENAFLKKLTLDGAKKKYKKIDSNLKERINFELEAIKNIGYPGYFLIVQDITNKAKEIGVSVGPGRGSAAGSVVAYCIGITNIDPIKYNLLFERFLNPDRISLPDIDIDFDDIGRDKIIDYVVNKYGYDKVAQIITYGTM
;
A
#
# COMPACT_ATOMS: atom_id res chain seq x y z
N GLU A 1 31.99 -28.79 -25.81
CA GLU A 1 31.33 -29.49 -24.65
C GLU A 1 30.42 -28.56 -23.85
N SER A 2 30.94 -27.45 -23.31
CA SER A 2 30.13 -26.55 -22.43
C SER A 2 28.88 -25.96 -23.12
N ILE A 3 28.96 -25.62 -24.40
CA ILE A 3 27.80 -25.08 -25.15
C ILE A 3 26.76 -26.17 -25.40
N VAL A 4 27.19 -27.41 -25.64
CA VAL A 4 26.28 -28.54 -25.83
C VAL A 4 25.52 -28.83 -24.52
N ASN A 5 26.22 -28.81 -23.40
CA ASN A 5 25.60 -29.00 -22.09
C ASN A 5 24.58 -27.91 -21.74
N ILE A 6 24.79 -26.66 -22.15
CA ILE A 6 23.84 -25.58 -21.98
C ILE A 6 22.57 -25.85 -22.80
N SER A 7 22.70 -26.29 -24.06
CA SER A 7 21.53 -26.65 -24.89
C SER A 7 20.73 -27.77 -24.27
N GLU A 8 21.40 -28.82 -23.75
CA GLU A 8 20.73 -29.92 -23.06
C GLU A 8 19.94 -29.50 -21.82
N ILE A 9 20.43 -28.48 -21.09
CA ILE A 9 19.70 -27.92 -19.94
C ILE A 9 18.49 -27.13 -20.43
N ILE A 10 18.66 -26.29 -21.47
CA ILE A 10 17.57 -25.49 -22.03
C ILE A 10 16.44 -26.38 -22.55
N ASP A 11 16.76 -27.48 -23.21
CA ASP A 11 15.80 -28.44 -23.75
C ASP A 11 14.96 -29.16 -22.66
N LYS A 12 15.47 -29.19 -21.43
CA LYS A 12 14.75 -29.76 -20.27
C LYS A 12 13.82 -28.76 -19.58
N ILE A 13 13.87 -27.48 -19.94
CA ILE A 13 13.06 -26.42 -19.34
C ILE A 13 11.77 -26.24 -20.15
N GLU A 14 10.65 -26.55 -19.52
CA GLU A 14 9.34 -26.27 -20.10
C GLU A 14 9.05 -24.75 -20.07
N THR A 15 8.53 -24.22 -21.19
CA THR A 15 8.13 -22.82 -21.27
C THR A 15 6.81 -22.64 -20.54
N TYR A 16 6.76 -21.77 -19.53
CA TYR A 16 5.55 -21.42 -18.80
C TYR A 16 5.44 -19.91 -18.61
N ASP A 17 4.21 -19.42 -18.58
CA ASP A 17 3.93 -18.01 -18.34
C ASP A 17 3.66 -17.77 -16.85
N LEU A 18 4.52 -16.97 -16.21
CA LEU A 18 4.35 -16.54 -14.81
C LEU A 18 3.53 -15.25 -14.69
N LYS A 19 3.25 -14.58 -15.79
CA LYS A 19 2.47 -13.34 -15.76
C LYS A 19 1.02 -13.62 -15.43
N ARG A 20 0.57 -13.17 -14.27
CA ARG A 20 -0.84 -13.19 -13.86
C ARG A 20 -1.33 -11.77 -13.65
N LYS A 21 -2.63 -11.58 -13.79
CA LYS A 21 -3.25 -10.33 -13.36
C LYS A 21 -3.04 -10.16 -11.87
N VAL A 22 -2.65 -8.95 -11.47
CA VAL A 22 -2.59 -8.59 -10.05
C VAL A 22 -4.00 -8.63 -9.49
N VAL A 23 -4.16 -9.37 -8.41
CA VAL A 23 -5.43 -9.46 -7.68
C VAL A 23 -5.21 -8.76 -6.35
N LEU A 24 -5.93 -7.66 -6.13
CA LEU A 24 -5.94 -6.97 -4.86
C LEU A 24 -7.06 -7.51 -3.98
N PRO A 25 -6.85 -7.64 -2.67
CA PRO A 25 -7.92 -7.97 -1.75
C PRO A 25 -8.94 -6.82 -1.69
N ASN A 26 -10.20 -7.17 -1.52
CA ASN A 26 -11.26 -6.19 -1.35
C ASN A 26 -11.24 -5.62 0.06
N TYR A 27 -11.29 -4.30 0.17
CA TYR A 27 -11.48 -3.62 1.44
C TYR A 27 -12.97 -3.37 1.69
N GLU A 28 -13.47 -3.71 2.88
CA GLU A 28 -14.85 -3.43 3.27
C GLU A 28 -15.03 -1.96 3.60
N ILE A 29 -15.64 -1.23 2.68
CA ILE A 29 -15.98 0.18 2.85
C ILE A 29 -17.32 0.36 3.57
N PRO A 30 -17.51 1.46 4.33
CA PRO A 30 -18.81 1.77 4.94
C PRO A 30 -19.93 1.85 3.91
N LYS A 31 -21.11 1.32 4.24
CA LYS A 31 -22.29 1.20 3.33
C LYS A 31 -22.62 2.49 2.55
N LYS A 32 -22.42 3.66 3.14
CA LYS A 32 -22.68 4.96 2.49
C LYS A 32 -21.76 5.29 1.32
N TYR A 33 -20.62 4.59 1.19
CA TYR A 33 -19.68 4.71 0.07
C TYR A 33 -19.77 3.54 -0.88
N PHE A 34 -20.58 2.51 -0.53
CA PHE A 34 -20.72 1.31 -1.34
C PHE A 34 -21.42 1.64 -2.66
N ASP A 35 -20.77 1.30 -3.77
CA ASP A 35 -21.36 1.30 -5.10
C ASP A 35 -21.52 -0.16 -5.54
N PRO A 36 -22.76 -0.64 -5.77
CA PRO A 36 -23.00 -2.02 -6.16
C PRO A 36 -22.45 -2.37 -7.54
N ASN A 37 -22.20 -1.36 -8.38
CA ASN A 37 -21.72 -1.56 -9.75
C ASN A 37 -20.19 -1.43 -9.86
N ASN A 38 -19.57 -0.69 -8.92
CA ASN A 38 -18.14 -0.45 -8.99
C ASN A 38 -17.55 -0.15 -7.58
N GLN A 39 -16.94 -1.17 -7.00
CA GLN A 39 -16.31 -1.07 -5.68
C GLN A 39 -15.20 -0.02 -5.63
N GLU A 40 -14.42 0.12 -6.70
CA GLU A 40 -13.30 1.05 -6.78
C GLU A 40 -13.77 2.51 -6.65
N VAL A 41 -14.95 2.85 -7.17
CA VAL A 41 -15.55 4.19 -7.00
C VAL A 41 -15.79 4.49 -5.52
N GLY A 42 -16.32 3.50 -4.79
CA GLY A 42 -16.56 3.63 -3.36
C GLY A 42 -15.27 3.73 -2.54
N GLU A 43 -14.26 2.93 -2.86
CA GLU A 43 -12.94 2.97 -2.22
C GLU A 43 -12.26 4.33 -2.44
N ASN A 44 -12.31 4.89 -3.64
CA ASN A 44 -11.79 6.22 -3.96
C ASN A 44 -12.48 7.31 -3.14
N ALA A 45 -13.81 7.27 -3.04
CA ALA A 45 -14.59 8.24 -2.28
C ALA A 45 -14.25 8.15 -0.77
N PHE A 46 -14.08 6.94 -0.26
CA PHE A 46 -13.74 6.72 1.13
C PHE A 46 -12.30 7.14 1.45
N LEU A 47 -11.33 6.78 0.60
CA LEU A 47 -9.95 7.22 0.72
C LEU A 47 -9.83 8.75 0.72
N LYS A 48 -10.51 9.41 -0.21
CA LYS A 48 -10.57 10.88 -0.26
C LYS A 48 -11.09 11.47 1.04
N LYS A 49 -12.16 10.91 1.59
CA LYS A 49 -12.71 11.35 2.88
C LYS A 49 -11.70 11.21 4.00
N LEU A 50 -11.08 10.03 4.14
CA LEU A 50 -10.08 9.78 5.19
C LEU A 50 -8.89 10.74 5.07
N THR A 51 -8.44 10.99 3.84
CA THR A 51 -7.35 11.93 3.57
C THR A 51 -7.69 13.33 4.00
N LEU A 52 -8.88 13.84 3.64
CA LEU A 52 -9.31 15.19 4.02
C LEU A 52 -9.52 15.34 5.53
N ASP A 53 -10.09 14.33 6.18
CA ASP A 53 -10.26 14.32 7.63
C ASP A 53 -8.90 14.27 8.36
N GLY A 54 -7.95 13.48 7.83
CA GLY A 54 -6.59 13.44 8.34
C GLY A 54 -5.81 14.75 8.13
N ALA A 55 -5.97 15.36 6.96
CA ALA A 55 -5.36 16.65 6.65
C ALA A 55 -5.82 17.74 7.65
N LYS A 56 -7.12 17.79 7.98
CA LYS A 56 -7.65 18.72 8.98
C LYS A 56 -7.08 18.51 10.38
N LYS A 57 -6.69 17.27 10.71
CA LYS A 57 -6.09 16.94 12.02
C LYS A 57 -4.59 17.26 12.07
N LYS A 58 -3.89 17.07 10.95
CA LYS A 58 -2.42 17.14 10.89
C LYS A 58 -1.89 18.52 10.49
N TYR A 59 -2.65 19.27 9.70
CA TYR A 59 -2.26 20.59 9.22
C TYR A 59 -3.12 21.69 9.88
N LYS A 60 -2.45 22.71 10.41
CA LYS A 60 -3.14 23.90 10.99
C LYS A 60 -3.97 24.66 9.96
N LYS A 61 -3.49 24.69 8.71
CA LYS A 61 -4.15 25.34 7.59
C LYS A 61 -3.97 24.49 6.34
N ILE A 62 -5.06 24.29 5.61
CA ILE A 62 -5.05 23.63 4.30
C ILE A 62 -5.10 24.73 3.25
N ASP A 63 -3.94 25.13 2.76
CA ASP A 63 -3.81 26.13 1.69
C ASP A 63 -4.04 25.53 0.30
N SER A 64 -3.91 26.35 -0.76
CA SER A 64 -4.10 25.93 -2.15
C SER A 64 -3.09 24.85 -2.54
N ASN A 65 -1.82 25.03 -2.19
CA ASN A 65 -0.75 24.12 -2.58
C ASN A 65 -0.94 22.72 -1.97
N LEU A 66 -1.33 22.66 -0.70
CA LEU A 66 -1.63 21.38 -0.04
C LEU A 66 -2.86 20.70 -0.65
N LYS A 67 -3.91 21.47 -1.00
CA LYS A 67 -5.09 20.94 -1.69
C LYS A 67 -4.75 20.37 -3.06
N GLU A 68 -3.97 21.11 -3.84
CA GLU A 68 -3.52 20.67 -5.17
C GLU A 68 -2.71 19.37 -5.06
N ARG A 69 -1.76 19.31 -4.11
CA ARG A 69 -0.97 18.12 -3.87
C ARG A 69 -1.83 16.91 -3.45
N ILE A 70 -2.78 17.08 -2.54
CA ILE A 70 -3.71 16.03 -2.13
C ILE A 70 -4.53 15.54 -3.32
N ASN A 71 -5.09 16.45 -4.11
CA ASN A 71 -5.90 16.09 -5.27
C ASN A 71 -5.06 15.36 -6.33
N PHE A 72 -3.86 15.82 -6.60
CA PHE A 72 -2.92 15.19 -7.51
C PHE A 72 -2.62 13.73 -7.10
N GLU A 73 -2.26 13.53 -5.83
CA GLU A 73 -1.96 12.18 -5.32
C GLU A 73 -3.18 11.26 -5.34
N LEU A 74 -4.36 11.75 -4.93
CA LEU A 74 -5.60 10.97 -4.98
C LEU A 74 -5.98 10.56 -6.41
N GLU A 75 -5.79 11.45 -7.38
CA GLU A 75 -6.07 11.13 -8.78
C GLU A 75 -5.05 10.13 -9.34
N ALA A 76 -3.76 10.26 -8.98
CA ALA A 76 -2.75 9.29 -9.35
C ALA A 76 -3.05 7.89 -8.78
N ILE A 77 -3.42 7.80 -7.49
CA ILE A 77 -3.78 6.53 -6.83
C ILE A 77 -5.01 5.90 -7.49
N LYS A 78 -6.00 6.71 -7.83
CA LYS A 78 -7.21 6.27 -8.55
C LYS A 78 -6.88 5.74 -9.95
N ASN A 79 -6.07 6.45 -10.73
CA ASN A 79 -5.74 6.09 -12.10
C ASN A 79 -4.93 4.79 -12.20
N ILE A 80 -4.18 4.47 -11.16
CA ILE A 80 -3.43 3.21 -11.06
C ILE A 80 -4.34 2.06 -10.55
N GLY A 81 -5.52 2.37 -9.97
CA GLY A 81 -6.46 1.36 -9.45
C GLY A 81 -6.11 0.81 -8.06
N TYR A 82 -5.43 1.58 -7.21
CA TYR A 82 -4.94 1.11 -5.90
C TYR A 82 -5.54 1.79 -4.66
N PRO A 83 -6.75 2.36 -4.69
CA PRO A 83 -7.33 2.95 -3.48
C PRO A 83 -7.53 1.92 -2.36
N GLY A 84 -7.97 0.70 -2.71
CA GLY A 84 -8.15 -0.40 -1.76
C GLY A 84 -6.85 -0.80 -1.06
N TYR A 85 -5.72 -0.80 -1.76
CA TYR A 85 -4.42 -1.07 -1.18
C TYR A 85 -4.06 -0.07 -0.07
N PHE A 86 -4.25 1.23 -0.32
CA PHE A 86 -4.04 2.26 0.70
C PHE A 86 -4.96 2.08 1.92
N LEU A 87 -6.21 1.69 1.69
CA LEU A 87 -7.17 1.44 2.78
C LEU A 87 -6.77 0.24 3.62
N ILE A 88 -6.28 -0.85 3.01
CA ILE A 88 -5.78 -2.03 3.72
C ILE A 88 -4.56 -1.68 4.55
N VAL A 89 -3.58 -0.99 3.97
CA VAL A 89 -2.36 -0.59 4.68
C VAL A 89 -2.70 0.35 5.84
N GLN A 90 -3.61 1.29 5.64
CA GLN A 90 -4.11 2.19 6.68
C GLN A 90 -4.80 1.43 7.81
N ASP A 91 -5.61 0.43 7.50
CA ASP A 91 -6.27 -0.42 8.47
C ASP A 91 -5.27 -1.17 9.35
N ILE A 92 -4.28 -1.80 8.73
CA ILE A 92 -3.22 -2.54 9.43
C ILE A 92 -2.42 -1.62 10.36
N THR A 93 -2.01 -0.44 9.87
CA THR A 93 -1.23 0.51 10.69
C THR A 93 -2.04 1.11 11.84
N ASN A 94 -3.32 1.39 11.62
CA ASN A 94 -4.19 1.90 12.68
C ASN A 94 -4.52 0.83 13.71
N LYS A 95 -4.73 -0.42 13.29
CA LYS A 95 -4.94 -1.53 14.21
C LYS A 95 -3.72 -1.76 15.09
N ALA A 96 -2.53 -1.70 14.54
CA ALA A 96 -1.29 -1.80 15.31
C ALA A 96 -1.26 -0.75 16.43
N LYS A 97 -1.51 0.52 16.09
CA LYS A 97 -1.56 1.62 17.06
C LYS A 97 -2.64 1.41 18.13
N GLU A 98 -3.83 0.93 17.73
CA GLU A 98 -4.96 0.65 18.63
C GLU A 98 -4.61 -0.40 19.68
N ILE A 99 -3.90 -1.47 19.30
CA ILE A 99 -3.51 -2.55 20.22
C ILE A 99 -2.15 -2.33 20.89
N GLY A 100 -1.57 -1.13 20.76
CA GLY A 100 -0.33 -0.73 21.42
C GLY A 100 0.94 -1.31 20.79
N VAL A 101 0.89 -1.77 19.54
CA VAL A 101 2.06 -2.19 18.76
C VAL A 101 2.73 -0.96 18.16
N SER A 102 4.03 -0.80 18.40
CA SER A 102 4.78 0.31 17.85
C SER A 102 4.93 0.18 16.34
N VAL A 103 4.63 1.29 15.64
CA VAL A 103 4.74 1.37 14.18
C VAL A 103 5.82 2.39 13.82
N GLY A 104 6.74 2.01 12.97
CA GLY A 104 7.78 2.90 12.46
C GLY A 104 7.20 4.14 11.78
N PRO A 105 7.96 5.26 11.72
CA PRO A 105 7.48 6.53 11.17
C PRO A 105 7.21 6.48 9.65
N GLY A 106 7.60 5.41 9.02
CA GLY A 106 7.61 5.24 7.58
C GLY A 106 9.02 5.29 7.01
N ARG A 107 9.27 4.51 5.99
CA ARG A 107 10.54 4.44 5.25
C ARG A 107 10.31 4.28 3.75
N GLY A 108 11.38 4.25 2.99
CA GLY A 108 11.27 4.10 1.53
C GLY A 108 10.57 5.29 0.87
N SER A 109 9.98 5.02 -0.27
CA SER A 109 9.34 6.04 -1.11
C SER A 109 7.98 6.50 -0.60
N ALA A 110 7.27 5.66 0.19
CA ALA A 110 5.93 5.97 0.72
C ALA A 110 5.91 7.23 1.61
N ALA A 111 7.05 7.58 2.22
CA ALA A 111 7.20 8.83 2.98
C ALA A 111 6.97 10.10 2.12
N GLY A 112 7.05 9.99 0.78
CA GLY A 112 6.76 11.08 -0.15
C GLY A 112 5.26 11.36 -0.39
N SER A 113 4.35 10.53 0.15
CA SER A 113 2.91 10.68 -0.05
C SER A 113 2.23 11.45 1.06
N VAL A 114 1.57 12.57 0.71
CA VAL A 114 0.72 13.32 1.63
C VAL A 114 -0.56 12.56 1.97
N VAL A 115 -1.08 11.74 1.05
CA VAL A 115 -2.21 10.86 1.31
C VAL A 115 -1.84 9.85 2.39
N ALA A 116 -0.72 9.12 2.24
CA ALA A 116 -0.23 8.17 3.23
C ALA A 116 -0.01 8.82 4.61
N TYR A 117 0.55 10.04 4.63
CA TYR A 117 0.70 10.82 5.85
C TYR A 117 -0.65 11.16 6.48
N CYS A 118 -1.59 11.72 5.73
CA CYS A 118 -2.91 12.13 6.24
C CYS A 118 -3.70 10.96 6.83
N ILE A 119 -3.69 9.78 6.19
CA ILE A 119 -4.44 8.61 6.67
C ILE A 119 -3.69 7.80 7.75
N GLY A 120 -2.49 8.23 8.12
CA GLY A 120 -1.75 7.66 9.26
C GLY A 120 -0.89 6.45 8.94
N ILE A 121 -0.63 6.17 7.66
CA ILE A 121 0.33 5.15 7.23
C ILE A 121 1.75 5.57 7.60
N THR A 122 2.10 6.84 7.33
CA THR A 122 3.39 7.42 7.70
C THR A 122 3.23 8.55 8.72
N ASN A 123 4.31 8.84 9.44
CA ASN A 123 4.41 9.96 10.39
C ASN A 123 5.39 11.06 9.91
N ILE A 124 5.89 10.93 8.69
CA ILE A 124 6.78 11.91 8.06
C ILE A 124 5.91 12.83 7.18
N ASP A 125 5.97 14.14 7.46
CA ASP A 125 5.25 15.13 6.67
C ASP A 125 6.01 15.44 5.37
N PRO A 126 5.52 14.99 4.21
CA PRO A 126 6.22 15.18 2.94
C PRO A 126 6.26 16.63 2.49
N ILE A 127 5.34 17.47 2.94
CA ILE A 127 5.34 18.91 2.61
C ILE A 127 6.45 19.61 3.38
N LYS A 128 6.54 19.35 4.68
CA LYS A 128 7.59 19.93 5.55
C LYS A 128 9.00 19.61 5.07
N TYR A 129 9.21 18.39 4.59
CA TYR A 129 10.53 17.92 4.14
C TYR A 129 10.71 17.97 2.61
N ASN A 130 9.78 18.59 1.89
CA ASN A 130 9.81 18.73 0.43
C ASN A 130 10.07 17.40 -0.31
N LEU A 131 9.36 16.33 0.10
CA LEU A 131 9.50 15.02 -0.50
C LEU A 131 8.64 14.90 -1.75
N LEU A 132 9.19 14.25 -2.78
CA LEU A 132 8.53 14.08 -4.06
C LEU A 132 7.66 12.83 -4.07
N PHE A 133 6.39 12.98 -4.45
CA PHE A 133 5.44 11.86 -4.62
C PHE A 133 5.80 10.96 -5.80
N GLU A 134 6.37 11.53 -6.84
CA GLU A 134 6.75 10.82 -8.07
C GLU A 134 7.84 9.76 -7.83
N ARG A 135 8.55 9.84 -6.71
CA ARG A 135 9.47 8.78 -6.27
C ARG A 135 8.75 7.57 -5.70
N PHE A 136 7.52 7.74 -5.23
CA PHE A 136 6.67 6.70 -4.69
C PHE A 136 5.74 6.13 -5.78
N LEU A 137 4.99 6.98 -6.45
CA LEU A 137 4.11 6.63 -7.56
C LEU A 137 4.40 7.53 -8.74
N ASN A 138 4.94 6.96 -9.80
CA ASN A 138 5.13 7.66 -11.05
C ASN A 138 3.96 7.32 -11.99
N PRO A 139 3.12 8.30 -12.38
CA PRO A 139 2.02 8.07 -13.32
C PRO A 139 2.47 7.47 -14.67
N ASP A 140 3.72 7.73 -15.06
CA ASP A 140 4.29 7.24 -16.32
C ASP A 140 4.87 5.81 -16.22
N ARG A 141 4.96 5.26 -15.02
CA ARG A 141 5.44 3.90 -14.75
C ARG A 141 4.34 3.08 -14.08
N ILE A 142 3.85 2.07 -14.78
CA ILE A 142 2.95 1.06 -14.20
C ILE A 142 3.79 0.15 -13.29
N SER A 143 4.12 0.63 -12.10
CA SER A 143 4.70 -0.19 -11.04
C SER A 143 3.74 -0.21 -9.84
N LEU A 144 3.61 -1.38 -9.22
CA LEU A 144 2.84 -1.51 -7.99
C LEU A 144 3.45 -0.63 -6.90
N PRO A 145 2.62 0.13 -6.15
CA PRO A 145 3.12 0.82 -4.98
C PRO A 145 3.62 -0.19 -3.94
N ASP A 146 4.78 0.06 -3.39
CA ASP A 146 5.35 -0.71 -2.29
C ASP A 146 5.40 0.17 -1.03
N ILE A 147 4.66 -0.23 -0.01
CA ILE A 147 4.62 0.47 1.28
C ILE A 147 5.23 -0.44 2.34
N ASP A 148 6.44 -0.11 2.72
CA ASP A 148 7.15 -0.77 3.81
C ASP A 148 6.66 -0.27 5.17
N ILE A 149 6.29 -1.20 6.05
CA ILE A 149 5.85 -0.91 7.42
C ILE A 149 6.71 -1.71 8.39
N ASP A 150 7.30 -1.00 9.34
CA ASP A 150 8.05 -1.63 10.43
C ASP A 150 7.18 -1.70 11.69
N PHE A 151 7.11 -2.87 12.29
CA PHE A 151 6.47 -3.11 13.59
C PHE A 151 7.53 -3.55 14.59
N ASP A 152 7.26 -3.33 15.89
CA ASP A 152 8.09 -3.94 16.91
C ASP A 152 8.04 -5.48 16.84
N ASP A 153 9.11 -6.12 17.24
CA ASP A 153 9.30 -7.57 17.15
C ASP A 153 8.27 -8.36 17.99
N ILE A 154 7.90 -7.84 19.15
CA ILE A 154 6.92 -8.45 20.06
C ILE A 154 5.49 -8.34 19.51
N GLY A 155 5.18 -7.22 18.87
CA GLY A 155 3.84 -6.92 18.36
C GLY A 155 3.55 -7.47 16.97
N ARG A 156 4.59 -7.78 16.20
CA ARG A 156 4.46 -8.18 14.79
C ARG A 156 3.51 -9.38 14.59
N ASP A 157 3.64 -10.40 15.40
CA ASP A 157 2.81 -11.60 15.26
C ASP A 157 1.33 -11.31 15.52
N LYS A 158 1.01 -10.40 16.47
CA LYS A 158 -0.36 -9.95 16.72
C LYS A 158 -0.98 -9.27 15.50
N ILE A 159 -0.16 -8.55 14.72
CA ILE A 159 -0.60 -7.92 13.49
C ILE A 159 -0.82 -8.94 12.39
N ILE A 160 0.05 -9.94 12.26
CA ILE A 160 -0.14 -11.05 11.31
C ILE A 160 -1.44 -11.78 11.62
N ASP A 161 -1.68 -12.12 12.89
CA ASP A 161 -2.92 -12.76 13.34
C ASP A 161 -4.15 -11.91 13.02
N TYR A 162 -4.08 -10.60 13.23
CA TYR A 162 -5.16 -9.68 12.87
C TYR A 162 -5.47 -9.72 11.37
N VAL A 163 -4.44 -9.66 10.53
CA VAL A 163 -4.58 -9.69 9.07
C VAL A 163 -5.19 -11.01 8.61
N VAL A 164 -4.70 -12.14 9.14
CA VAL A 164 -5.23 -13.47 8.83
C VAL A 164 -6.70 -13.59 9.25
N ASN A 165 -7.04 -13.14 10.45
CA ASN A 165 -8.41 -13.21 10.98
C ASN A 165 -9.37 -12.30 10.21
N LYS A 166 -8.91 -11.13 9.76
CA LYS A 166 -9.75 -10.16 9.05
C LYS A 166 -9.95 -10.48 7.58
N TYR A 167 -8.87 -10.86 6.89
CA TYR A 167 -8.90 -11.04 5.43
C TYR A 167 -9.08 -12.50 5.00
N GLY A 168 -8.90 -13.45 5.91
CA GLY A 168 -9.05 -14.88 5.68
C GLY A 168 -7.73 -15.62 5.59
N TYR A 169 -7.67 -16.79 6.21
CA TYR A 169 -6.49 -17.67 6.23
C TYR A 169 -6.05 -18.13 4.83
N ASP A 170 -7.01 -18.28 3.92
CA ASP A 170 -6.79 -18.65 2.53
C ASP A 170 -6.29 -17.51 1.63
N LYS A 171 -6.25 -16.26 2.16
CA LYS A 171 -5.89 -15.05 1.42
C LYS A 171 -4.62 -14.38 1.92
N VAL A 172 -4.03 -14.92 2.97
CA VAL A 172 -2.81 -14.37 3.60
C VAL A 172 -1.73 -15.41 3.57
N ALA A 173 -0.58 -15.07 3.01
CA ALA A 173 0.60 -15.93 2.98
C ALA A 173 1.86 -15.13 3.26
N GLN A 174 2.81 -15.74 3.94
CA GLN A 174 4.15 -15.20 4.10
C GLN A 174 5.02 -15.61 2.91
N ILE A 175 5.88 -14.71 2.46
CA ILE A 175 6.89 -15.04 1.45
C ILE A 175 7.97 -15.89 2.13
N ILE A 176 8.20 -17.09 1.58
CA ILE A 176 9.21 -18.00 2.07
C ILE A 176 10.58 -17.50 1.60
N THR A 177 11.47 -17.27 2.56
CA THR A 177 12.88 -16.94 2.28
C THR A 177 13.75 -18.10 2.71
N TYR A 178 14.56 -18.64 1.80
CA TYR A 178 15.54 -19.66 2.09
C TYR A 178 16.89 -18.99 2.40
N GLY A 179 17.42 -19.22 3.60
CA GLY A 179 18.77 -18.81 3.97
C GLY A 179 19.68 -20.05 4.07
N THR A 180 20.89 -19.94 3.56
CA THR A 180 21.97 -20.91 3.83
C THR A 180 22.88 -20.31 4.90
N MET A 181 23.20 -21.10 5.91
CA MET A 181 24.28 -20.77 6.85
C MET A 181 25.62 -21.22 6.30
#